data_926c6eb60f658c098ae3fc57b5230868
#
_entry.id   926c6eb60f658c098ae3fc57b5230868
#
_cell.length_a   1.000
_cell.length_b   1.000
_cell.length_c   1.000
_cell.angle_alpha   90.00
_cell.angle_beta   90.00
_cell.angle_gamma   90.00
#
_symmetry.space_group_name_H-M   'P 1'
#
loop_
_entity.id
_entity.type
_entity.pdbx_description
1 polymer ?
#
loop_
_entity_poly.entity_id
_entity_poly.type
_entity_poly.pdbx_seq_one_letter_code
_entity_poly.pdbx_strand_id
1 'polypeptide(L)'
;DADEYIEVVVNNAGIRQDNLLVFMQEEQWHRVIDTTLNGFFYITRRLVKEMMTHRSGRIVNIASLSGIKGLPGQTNYSAAKGAVIAATKALAQEVAPRKITVNAVAPGFIATDMTQELDEAELKKLIPMGRFGKAEEVANLVAFLVSPQASYITGEVININGGLYT
;
A
#
# COMPACT_ATOMS: atom_id res chain seq x y z
N ASP A 1 -24.74 -12.69 -13.66
CA ASP A 1 -25.14 -11.60 -14.54
C ASP A 1 -23.92 -11.13 -15.34
N ALA A 2 -24.09 -10.90 -16.66
CA ALA A 2 -22.99 -10.57 -17.57
C ALA A 2 -22.37 -9.18 -17.35
N ASP A 3 -22.94 -8.39 -16.43
CA ASP A 3 -22.53 -7.01 -16.12
C ASP A 3 -21.88 -6.84 -14.74
N GLU A 4 -21.73 -7.93 -13.97
CA GLU A 4 -21.05 -7.86 -12.67
C GLU A 4 -19.54 -7.98 -12.82
N TYR A 5 -18.78 -6.99 -12.36
CA TYR A 5 -17.33 -6.99 -12.28
C TYR A 5 -16.86 -6.36 -10.97
N ILE A 6 -15.61 -6.59 -10.61
CA ILE A 6 -15.02 -6.01 -9.42
C ILE A 6 -14.58 -4.59 -9.75
N GLU A 7 -15.30 -3.59 -9.22
CA GLU A 7 -15.03 -2.18 -9.46
C GLU A 7 -13.95 -1.59 -8.53
N VAL A 8 -13.79 -2.17 -7.34
CA VAL A 8 -12.82 -1.69 -6.34
C VAL A 8 -11.85 -2.80 -5.96
N VAL A 9 -10.56 -2.50 -6.01
CA VAL A 9 -9.49 -3.38 -5.55
C VAL A 9 -8.65 -2.66 -4.50
N VAL A 10 -8.49 -3.29 -3.34
CA VAL A 10 -7.57 -2.85 -2.31
C VAL A 10 -6.48 -3.91 -2.14
N ASN A 11 -5.29 -3.63 -2.64
CA ASN A 11 -4.13 -4.50 -2.47
C ASN A 11 -3.52 -4.24 -1.08
N ASN A 12 -4.03 -4.95 -0.09
CA ASN A 12 -3.61 -4.83 1.32
C ASN A 12 -2.66 -5.95 1.75
N ALA A 13 -2.66 -7.10 1.08
CA ALA A 13 -1.84 -8.24 1.45
C ALA A 13 -0.34 -7.86 1.53
N GLY A 14 0.27 -8.21 2.64
CA GLY A 14 1.69 -7.94 2.89
C GLY A 14 2.13 -8.55 4.21
N ILE A 15 3.37 -8.99 4.26
CA ILE A 15 4.00 -9.54 5.47
C ILE A 15 5.34 -8.87 5.70
N ARG A 16 5.81 -8.92 6.94
CA ARG A 16 7.17 -8.53 7.32
C ARG A 16 7.99 -9.74 7.71
N GLN A 17 9.24 -9.75 7.29
CA GLN A 17 10.27 -10.67 7.78
C GLN A 17 11.57 -9.88 7.90
N ASP A 18 11.69 -9.18 9.02
CA ASP A 18 12.75 -8.22 9.24
C ASP A 18 14.06 -8.94 9.61
N ASN A 19 15.14 -8.58 8.93
CA ASN A 19 16.50 -9.00 9.23
C ASN A 19 17.49 -8.05 8.55
N LEU A 20 18.69 -7.89 9.10
CA LEU A 20 19.77 -7.20 8.39
C LEU A 20 20.08 -7.97 7.11
N LEU A 21 20.33 -7.25 6.01
CA LEU A 21 20.51 -7.88 4.69
C LEU A 21 21.58 -8.99 4.69
N VAL A 22 22.66 -8.77 5.43
CA VAL A 22 23.77 -9.74 5.53
C VAL A 22 23.37 -11.08 6.21
N PHE A 23 22.30 -11.07 7.00
CA PHE A 23 21.76 -12.26 7.68
C PHE A 23 20.41 -12.71 7.13
N MET A 24 19.86 -11.97 6.17
CA MET A 24 18.54 -12.27 5.57
C MET A 24 18.63 -13.56 4.75
N GLN A 25 17.76 -14.49 5.04
CA GLN A 25 17.65 -15.73 4.26
C GLN A 25 16.87 -15.45 2.96
N GLU A 26 17.21 -16.18 1.88
CA GLU A 26 16.51 -16.06 0.59
C GLU A 26 15.02 -16.30 0.73
N GLU A 27 14.60 -17.23 1.59
CA GLU A 27 13.19 -17.49 1.86
C GLU A 27 12.48 -16.27 2.47
N GLN A 28 13.13 -15.54 3.39
CA GLN A 28 12.57 -14.30 3.97
C GLN A 28 12.38 -13.22 2.90
N TRP A 29 13.33 -13.12 1.97
CA TRP A 29 13.23 -12.24 0.82
C TRP A 29 12.06 -12.62 -0.08
N HIS A 30 12.03 -13.85 -0.56
CA HIS A 30 11.02 -14.31 -1.50
C HIS A 30 9.61 -14.24 -0.93
N ARG A 31 9.38 -14.67 0.31
CA ARG A 31 8.05 -14.61 0.92
C ARG A 31 7.49 -13.19 0.98
N VAL A 32 8.32 -12.19 1.30
CA VAL A 32 7.87 -10.78 1.35
C VAL A 32 7.56 -10.25 -0.05
N ILE A 33 8.45 -10.52 -1.03
CA ILE A 33 8.26 -10.11 -2.42
C ILE A 33 7.03 -10.79 -3.03
N ASP A 34 6.90 -12.10 -2.86
CA ASP A 34 5.81 -12.88 -3.45
C ASP A 34 4.44 -12.47 -2.89
N THR A 35 4.35 -12.30 -1.57
CA THR A 35 3.08 -11.90 -0.97
C THR A 35 2.70 -10.47 -1.35
N THR A 36 3.65 -9.54 -1.33
CA THR A 36 3.37 -8.11 -1.49
C THR A 36 3.35 -7.69 -2.96
N LEU A 37 4.46 -7.92 -3.67
CA LEU A 37 4.63 -7.40 -5.04
C LEU A 37 4.02 -8.32 -6.10
N ASN A 38 4.32 -9.62 -6.03
CA ASN A 38 3.76 -10.57 -6.98
C ASN A 38 2.25 -10.73 -6.74
N GLY A 39 1.78 -10.69 -5.47
CA GLY A 39 0.36 -10.67 -5.13
C GLY A 39 -0.36 -9.48 -5.76
N PHE A 40 0.18 -8.26 -5.61
CA PHE A 40 -0.31 -7.07 -6.31
C PHE A 40 -0.42 -7.32 -7.83
N PHE A 41 0.66 -7.82 -8.45
CA PHE A 41 0.71 -8.03 -9.90
C PHE A 41 -0.39 -9.00 -10.37
N TYR A 42 -0.49 -10.18 -9.77
CA TYR A 42 -1.44 -11.21 -10.22
C TYR A 42 -2.90 -10.77 -10.08
N ILE A 43 -3.25 -10.20 -8.93
CA ILE A 43 -4.62 -9.73 -8.65
C ILE A 43 -4.98 -8.55 -9.57
N THR A 44 -4.14 -7.53 -9.58
CA THR A 44 -4.42 -6.30 -10.33
C THR A 44 -4.48 -6.58 -11.84
N ARG A 45 -3.52 -7.34 -12.38
CA ARG A 45 -3.52 -7.72 -13.80
C ARG A 45 -4.80 -8.44 -14.22
N ARG A 46 -5.34 -9.29 -13.35
CA ARG A 46 -6.58 -10.03 -13.65
C ARG A 46 -7.78 -9.10 -13.69
N LEU A 47 -7.90 -8.20 -12.74
CA LEU A 47 -9.10 -7.39 -12.53
C LEU A 47 -9.11 -6.10 -13.37
N VAL A 48 -7.96 -5.48 -13.60
CA VAL A 48 -7.87 -4.23 -14.36
C VAL A 48 -8.40 -4.37 -15.80
N LYS A 49 -8.29 -5.56 -16.39
CA LYS A 49 -8.81 -5.82 -17.74
C LYS A 49 -10.32 -5.60 -17.82
N GLU A 50 -11.07 -6.07 -16.84
CA GLU A 50 -12.51 -5.88 -16.76
C GLU A 50 -12.88 -4.43 -16.47
N MET A 51 -12.17 -3.78 -15.52
CA MET A 51 -12.31 -2.34 -15.26
C MET A 51 -12.10 -1.49 -16.52
N MET A 52 -11.10 -1.83 -17.35
CA MET A 52 -10.83 -1.13 -18.62
C MET A 52 -11.98 -1.31 -19.63
N THR A 53 -12.61 -2.47 -19.66
CA THR A 53 -13.77 -2.75 -20.52
C THR A 53 -14.97 -1.90 -20.11
N HIS A 54 -15.26 -1.87 -18.81
CA HIS A 54 -16.39 -1.10 -18.25
C HIS A 54 -16.08 0.40 -18.10
N ARG A 55 -14.81 0.82 -18.30
CA ARG A 55 -14.35 2.20 -18.17
C ARG A 55 -14.65 2.80 -16.80
N SER A 56 -14.55 2.00 -15.77
CA SER A 56 -14.72 2.38 -14.36
C SER A 56 -13.91 1.45 -13.46
N GLY A 57 -13.25 2.01 -12.44
CA GLY A 57 -12.52 1.23 -11.45
C GLY A 57 -11.75 2.09 -10.47
N ARG A 58 -11.47 1.51 -9.31
CA ARG A 58 -10.68 2.11 -8.24
C ARG A 58 -9.68 1.10 -7.70
N ILE A 59 -8.41 1.43 -7.74
CA ILE A 59 -7.34 0.59 -7.20
C ILE A 59 -6.62 1.37 -6.10
N VAL A 60 -6.58 0.83 -4.91
CA VAL A 60 -5.82 1.40 -3.78
C VAL A 60 -4.81 0.37 -3.30
N ASN A 61 -3.55 0.76 -3.30
CA ASN A 61 -2.44 -0.08 -2.86
C ASN A 61 -2.01 0.35 -1.45
N ILE A 62 -1.99 -0.56 -0.50
CA ILE A 62 -1.44 -0.30 0.82
C ILE A 62 0.07 -0.47 0.76
N ALA A 63 0.75 0.66 0.61
CA ALA A 63 2.19 0.78 0.66
C ALA A 63 2.71 0.80 2.12
N SER A 64 3.71 1.57 2.41
CA SER A 64 4.25 1.81 3.75
C SER A 64 5.21 3.01 3.72
N LEU A 65 5.38 3.66 4.85
CA LEU A 65 6.48 4.59 5.06
C LEU A 65 7.85 3.93 4.76
N SER A 66 8.00 2.64 5.08
CA SER A 66 9.22 1.88 4.76
C SER A 66 9.51 1.81 3.26
N GLY A 67 8.48 1.82 2.41
CA GLY A 67 8.64 1.86 0.96
C GLY A 67 9.07 3.23 0.42
N ILE A 68 8.88 4.30 1.19
CA ILE A 68 9.26 5.66 0.83
C ILE A 68 10.67 5.98 1.34
N LYS A 69 10.88 5.77 2.65
CA LYS A 69 12.10 6.18 3.36
C LYS A 69 13.19 5.09 3.38
N GLY A 70 12.78 3.82 3.34
CA GLY A 70 13.63 2.69 3.72
C GLY A 70 13.83 2.63 5.24
N LEU A 71 13.91 1.42 5.79
CA LEU A 71 14.24 1.22 7.20
C LEU A 71 15.30 0.12 7.34
N PRO A 72 16.31 0.30 8.23
CA PRO A 72 17.27 -0.77 8.54
C PRO A 72 16.54 -2.07 8.97
N GLY A 73 17.03 -3.20 8.50
CA GLY A 73 16.43 -4.51 8.77
C GLY A 73 15.21 -4.86 7.91
N GLN A 74 14.76 -3.93 7.05
CA GLN A 74 13.58 -4.11 6.21
C GLN A 74 13.90 -4.01 4.71
N THR A 75 15.06 -4.45 4.27
CA THR A 75 15.46 -4.30 2.86
C THR A 75 14.47 -4.98 1.90
N ASN A 76 14.00 -6.19 2.22
CA ASN A 76 12.96 -6.90 1.46
C ASN A 76 11.62 -6.17 1.47
N TYR A 77 11.14 -5.77 2.64
CA TYR A 77 9.85 -5.10 2.82
C TYR A 77 9.85 -3.71 2.18
N SER A 78 10.93 -2.93 2.39
CA SER A 78 11.10 -1.62 1.77
C SER A 78 11.16 -1.72 0.25
N ALA A 79 11.88 -2.71 -0.29
CA ALA A 79 11.92 -2.98 -1.74
C ALA A 79 10.54 -3.32 -2.30
N ALA A 80 9.80 -4.25 -1.66
CA ALA A 80 8.46 -4.63 -2.09
C ALA A 80 7.48 -3.45 -2.06
N LYS A 81 7.43 -2.69 -0.95
CA LYS A 81 6.53 -1.54 -0.82
C LYS A 81 6.95 -0.36 -1.69
N GLY A 82 8.24 -0.14 -1.91
CA GLY A 82 8.76 0.84 -2.87
C GLY A 82 8.40 0.49 -4.32
N ALA A 83 8.50 -0.80 -4.68
CA ALA A 83 8.09 -1.28 -5.99
C ALA A 83 6.58 -1.09 -6.22
N VAL A 84 5.73 -1.36 -5.22
CA VAL A 84 4.29 -1.09 -5.29
C VAL A 84 3.99 0.39 -5.49
N ILE A 85 4.75 1.29 -4.86
CA ILE A 85 4.64 2.75 -5.07
C ILE A 85 4.95 3.12 -6.52
N ALA A 86 6.06 2.62 -7.06
CA ALA A 86 6.43 2.88 -8.46
C ALA A 86 5.40 2.30 -9.44
N ALA A 87 4.93 1.07 -9.20
CA ALA A 87 3.90 0.41 -10.00
C ALA A 87 2.56 1.17 -9.95
N THR A 88 2.19 1.74 -8.80
CA THR A 88 1.00 2.61 -8.67
C THR A 88 1.05 3.77 -9.64
N LYS A 89 2.17 4.48 -9.70
CA LYS A 89 2.36 5.66 -10.57
C LYS A 89 2.34 5.30 -12.06
N ALA A 90 2.97 4.19 -12.42
CA ALA A 90 2.98 3.71 -13.80
C ALA A 90 1.58 3.28 -14.25
N LEU A 91 0.92 2.41 -13.47
CA LEU A 91 -0.41 1.90 -13.80
C LEU A 91 -1.45 3.02 -13.85
N ALA A 92 -1.37 4.02 -12.96
CA ALA A 92 -2.27 5.17 -12.99
C ALA A 92 -2.29 5.87 -14.35
N GLN A 93 -1.13 6.06 -14.98
CA GLN A 93 -1.01 6.68 -16.30
C GLN A 93 -1.58 5.79 -17.42
N GLU A 94 -1.38 4.48 -17.31
CA GLU A 94 -1.88 3.51 -18.31
C GLU A 94 -3.41 3.46 -18.36
N VAL A 95 -4.07 3.54 -17.19
CA VAL A 95 -5.51 3.29 -17.07
C VAL A 95 -6.37 4.54 -16.90
N ALA A 96 -5.77 5.71 -16.64
CA ALA A 96 -6.49 6.97 -16.51
C ALA A 96 -7.43 7.29 -17.70
N PRO A 97 -7.04 7.03 -18.98
CA PRO A 97 -7.95 7.23 -20.11
C PRO A 97 -9.21 6.35 -20.06
N ARG A 98 -9.21 5.34 -19.20
CA ARG A 98 -10.34 4.44 -18.95
C ARG A 98 -11.13 4.79 -17.70
N LYS A 99 -10.95 5.99 -17.12
CA LYS A 99 -11.62 6.47 -15.90
C LYS A 99 -11.36 5.59 -14.67
N ILE A 100 -10.21 4.92 -14.65
CA ILE A 100 -9.75 4.12 -13.52
C ILE A 100 -8.72 4.96 -12.76
N THR A 101 -8.86 5.04 -11.43
CA THR A 101 -7.86 5.66 -10.58
C THR A 101 -7.04 4.62 -9.86
N VAL A 102 -5.75 4.89 -9.70
CA VAL A 102 -4.81 4.03 -8.98
C VAL A 102 -4.00 4.89 -8.03
N ASN A 103 -4.15 4.66 -6.72
CA ASN A 103 -3.45 5.42 -5.70
C ASN A 103 -2.81 4.48 -4.66
N ALA A 104 -1.85 4.99 -3.92
CA ALA A 104 -1.26 4.29 -2.79
C ALA A 104 -1.50 5.06 -1.49
N VAL A 105 -1.72 4.32 -0.42
CA VAL A 105 -1.70 4.84 0.95
C VAL A 105 -0.42 4.33 1.61
N ALA A 106 0.33 5.21 2.25
CA ALA A 106 1.58 4.90 2.92
C ALA A 106 1.46 5.12 4.44
N PRO A 107 1.00 4.09 5.19
CA PRO A 107 0.89 4.19 6.64
C PRO A 107 2.26 4.28 7.31
N GLY A 108 2.30 5.03 8.43
CA GLY A 108 3.37 4.96 9.42
C GLY A 108 3.12 3.82 10.42
N PHE A 109 3.34 4.09 11.71
CA PHE A 109 3.02 3.16 12.78
C PHE A 109 1.51 3.15 13.04
N ILE A 110 0.87 2.02 12.76
CA ILE A 110 -0.57 1.78 12.96
C ILE A 110 -0.72 0.66 13.98
N ALA A 111 -1.59 0.85 14.98
CA ALA A 111 -1.90 -0.16 15.99
C ALA A 111 -2.62 -1.36 15.34
N THR A 112 -1.90 -2.44 15.13
CA THR A 112 -2.35 -3.71 14.52
C THR A 112 -1.53 -4.86 15.08
N ASP A 113 -1.90 -6.10 14.78
CA ASP A 113 -1.14 -7.29 15.18
C ASP A 113 0.33 -7.23 14.72
N MET A 114 0.57 -6.63 13.57
CA MET A 114 1.93 -6.48 13.00
C MET A 114 2.84 -5.55 13.82
N THR A 115 2.28 -4.72 14.70
CA THR A 115 3.00 -3.73 15.50
C THR A 115 2.94 -4.01 17.00
N GLN A 116 2.27 -5.07 17.45
CA GLN A 116 2.10 -5.39 18.88
C GLN A 116 3.42 -5.61 19.62
N GLU A 117 4.44 -6.14 18.95
CA GLU A 117 5.75 -6.40 19.54
C GLU A 117 6.66 -5.16 19.59
N LEU A 118 6.22 -4.04 19.02
CA LEU A 118 7.01 -2.80 18.99
C LEU A 118 6.85 -2.04 20.31
N ASP A 119 7.92 -1.39 20.75
CA ASP A 119 7.87 -0.47 21.89
C ASP A 119 7.14 0.83 21.50
N GLU A 120 5.80 0.81 21.67
CA GLU A 120 4.97 1.97 21.37
C GLU A 120 5.37 3.19 22.21
N ALA A 121 5.80 2.98 23.46
CA ALA A 121 6.14 4.09 24.37
C ALA A 121 7.34 4.90 23.85
N GLU A 122 8.31 4.22 23.21
CA GLU A 122 9.47 4.88 22.61
C GLU A 122 9.14 5.40 21.21
N LEU A 123 8.47 4.59 20.38
CA LEU A 123 8.23 4.96 18.98
C LEU A 123 7.27 6.14 18.82
N LYS A 124 6.27 6.29 19.71
CA LYS A 124 5.35 7.43 19.66
C LYS A 124 6.04 8.78 19.91
N LYS A 125 7.21 8.80 20.57
CA LYS A 125 8.01 10.01 20.75
C LYS A 125 8.57 10.55 19.43
N LEU A 126 8.71 9.69 18.42
CA LEU A 126 9.17 10.04 17.08
C LEU A 126 8.04 10.60 16.21
N ILE A 127 6.79 10.37 16.60
CA ILE A 127 5.63 10.76 15.83
C ILE A 127 5.14 12.12 16.31
N PRO A 128 5.08 13.17 15.48
CA PRO A 128 4.63 14.49 15.90
C PRO A 128 3.24 14.50 16.55
N MET A 129 2.30 13.65 16.09
CA MET A 129 0.99 13.48 16.72
C MET A 129 1.02 12.69 18.05
N GLY A 130 2.18 12.20 18.48
CA GLY A 130 2.40 11.56 19.79
C GLY A 130 1.70 10.22 20.01
N ARG A 131 1.21 9.57 18.96
CA ARG A 131 0.51 8.29 19.02
C ARG A 131 0.65 7.46 17.76
N PHE A 132 0.40 6.17 17.84
CA PHE A 132 0.14 5.35 16.67
C PHE A 132 -1.19 5.74 16.02
N GLY A 133 -1.28 5.57 14.71
CA GLY A 133 -2.56 5.64 13.99
C GLY A 133 -3.42 4.42 14.28
N LYS A 134 -4.71 4.51 13.98
CA LYS A 134 -5.65 3.40 14.06
C LYS A 134 -5.93 2.83 12.68
N ALA A 135 -6.27 1.54 12.61
CA ALA A 135 -6.64 0.89 11.35
C ALA A 135 -7.81 1.60 10.65
N GLU A 136 -8.78 2.11 11.46
CA GLU A 136 -9.93 2.86 10.96
C GLU A 136 -9.53 4.17 10.27
N GLU A 137 -8.45 4.83 10.72
CA GLU A 137 -7.97 6.06 10.07
C GLU A 137 -7.43 5.76 8.67
N VAL A 138 -6.74 4.62 8.50
CA VAL A 138 -6.32 4.13 7.18
C VAL A 138 -7.52 3.75 6.31
N ALA A 139 -8.48 3.01 6.89
CA ALA A 139 -9.70 2.59 6.18
C ALA A 139 -10.53 3.79 5.70
N ASN A 140 -10.64 4.85 6.50
CA ASN A 140 -11.35 6.08 6.12
C ASN A 140 -10.69 6.75 4.90
N LEU A 141 -9.38 6.80 4.84
CA LEU A 141 -8.66 7.33 3.67
C LEU A 141 -8.89 6.44 2.44
N VAL A 142 -8.83 5.12 2.59
CA VAL A 142 -9.14 4.17 1.50
C VAL A 142 -10.56 4.38 1.01
N ALA A 143 -11.54 4.47 1.92
CA ALA A 143 -12.95 4.71 1.58
C ALA A 143 -13.14 6.01 0.80
N PHE A 144 -12.44 7.08 1.16
CA PHE A 144 -12.44 8.33 0.40
C PHE A 144 -11.85 8.12 -1.01
N LEU A 145 -10.70 7.45 -1.13
CA LEU A 145 -10.01 7.26 -2.42
C LEU A 145 -10.80 6.40 -3.41
N VAL A 146 -11.65 5.48 -2.94
CA VAL A 146 -12.50 4.68 -3.81
C VAL A 146 -13.84 5.35 -4.13
N SER A 147 -14.16 6.45 -3.47
CA SER A 147 -15.41 7.18 -3.65
C SER A 147 -15.41 8.06 -4.90
N PRO A 148 -16.58 8.50 -5.40
CA PRO A 148 -16.68 9.43 -6.51
C PRO A 148 -16.00 10.78 -6.25
N GLN A 149 -15.87 11.20 -4.98
CA GLN A 149 -15.24 12.46 -4.59
C GLN A 149 -13.74 12.51 -4.93
N ALA A 150 -13.08 11.35 -5.01
CA ALA A 150 -11.67 11.23 -5.37
C ALA A 150 -11.44 10.97 -6.86
N SER A 151 -12.44 11.18 -7.73
CA SER A 151 -12.39 10.80 -9.15
C SER A 151 -11.29 11.50 -9.97
N TYR A 152 -10.70 12.58 -9.46
CA TYR A 152 -9.59 13.30 -10.11
C TYR A 152 -8.24 13.07 -9.40
N ILE A 153 -8.18 12.14 -8.43
CA ILE A 153 -6.96 11.77 -7.71
C ILE A 153 -6.47 10.43 -8.27
N THR A 154 -5.32 10.43 -8.94
CA THR A 154 -4.69 9.21 -9.47
C THR A 154 -3.18 9.36 -9.55
N GLY A 155 -2.46 8.27 -9.29
CA GLY A 155 -0.98 8.23 -9.25
C GLY A 155 -0.38 8.75 -7.94
N GLU A 156 -1.21 9.11 -6.96
CA GLU A 156 -0.76 9.69 -5.70
C GLU A 156 -0.34 8.63 -4.67
N VAL A 157 0.61 9.04 -3.82
CA VAL A 157 1.05 8.28 -2.65
C VAL A 157 0.77 9.13 -1.41
N ILE A 158 -0.29 8.80 -0.71
CA ILE A 158 -0.76 9.62 0.41
C ILE A 158 -0.22 9.05 1.72
N ASN A 159 0.58 9.86 2.40
CA ASN A 159 1.09 9.53 3.72
C ASN A 159 -0.02 9.61 4.78
N ILE A 160 -0.08 8.58 5.64
CA ILE A 160 -0.91 8.58 6.84
C ILE A 160 -0.07 8.09 8.01
N ASN A 161 0.74 8.99 8.58
CA ASN A 161 1.85 8.64 9.48
C ASN A 161 1.99 9.58 10.70
N GLY A 162 1.00 10.44 10.95
CA GLY A 162 1.02 11.36 12.10
C GLY A 162 2.14 12.41 12.04
N GLY A 163 2.66 12.73 10.83
CA GLY A 163 3.75 13.67 10.63
C GLY A 163 5.15 13.05 10.77
N LEU A 164 5.26 11.74 10.95
CA LEU A 164 6.55 11.05 11.09
C LEU A 164 7.47 11.24 9.86
N TYR A 165 6.88 11.48 8.72
CA TYR A 165 7.56 11.78 7.47
C TYR A 165 6.70 12.71 6.61
N THR A 166 7.28 13.82 6.17
CA THR A 166 6.63 14.84 5.33
C THR A 166 7.49 15.14 4.11
#